data_95e60487eff4e0d8b14843d6a5a9f201
#
_entry.id   95e60487eff4e0d8b14843d6a5a9f201
#
_cell.length_a   1.000
_cell.length_b   1.000
_cell.length_c   1.000
_cell.angle_alpha   90.00
_cell.angle_beta   90.00
_cell.angle_gamma   90.00
#
_symmetry.space_group_name_H-M   'P 1'
#
loop_
_entity.id
_entity.type
_entity.pdbx_description
1 polymer ?
#
loop_
_entity_poly.entity_id
_entity_poly.type
_entity_poly.pdbx_seq_one_letter_code
_entity_poly.pdbx_strand_id
1 'polypeptide(L)'
;MKLGLGLDLYRAKTLDVPVDLVKLCEDHGYHSVWTAEAYGSDALTPLAFLAAHTRRIKLATGIVQIAARTPAATAMHAMSIDHLAGGGRVIIGLGVSGPQIVEGWYGQPWGTPNTRLRDYVAIMRKVLARDEPVTHDGGEISLPYTGPGSNGEGKALKSILHPAGEVEIWIAAGGPMNTALAGEVADGWLPMGEGPDSRVALERGFERRGGRPDGFDVFGNLTIEVTDDVQAAIDARKPLTGMYVGGMGSRDNNFHKDAMARRGFPDEAQRIQDLWLAGEKEQAIAAVPDEYVDLGSLMGSPDRIRQRWDQVAVGEGLTGFTIRGNTDEAYVIAAEMTGARDTVEVAT
;
A
#
# COMPACT_ATOMS: atom_id res chain seq x y z
N MET A 1 0.23 3.34 18.21
CA MET A 1 0.32 2.76 16.84
C MET A 1 -0.69 3.45 15.95
N LYS A 2 -0.29 3.88 14.73
CA LYS A 2 -1.21 4.56 13.79
C LYS A 2 -2.12 3.55 13.10
N LEU A 3 -3.37 3.94 12.80
CA LEU A 3 -4.34 3.13 12.05
C LEU A 3 -4.67 3.77 10.72
N GLY A 4 -4.74 2.97 9.68
CA GLY A 4 -5.27 3.33 8.37
C GLY A 4 -6.51 2.49 8.05
N LEU A 5 -7.50 3.07 7.40
CA LEU A 5 -8.66 2.36 6.86
C LEU A 5 -8.36 1.94 5.42
N GLY A 6 -8.35 0.67 5.11
CA GLY A 6 -8.17 0.15 3.75
C GLY A 6 -9.49 0.02 3.01
N LEU A 7 -9.64 0.69 1.87
CA LEU A 7 -10.80 0.59 0.98
C LEU A 7 -10.41 -0.14 -0.31
N ASP A 8 -10.97 -1.32 -0.55
CA ASP A 8 -10.69 -2.14 -1.73
C ASP A 8 -11.64 -1.82 -2.91
N LEU A 9 -11.95 -0.53 -3.13
CA LEU A 9 -12.90 -0.03 -4.11
C LEU A 9 -12.61 -0.52 -5.56
N TYR A 10 -11.34 -0.65 -5.90
CA TYR A 10 -10.88 -1.10 -7.22
C TYR A 10 -11.28 -2.54 -7.58
N ARG A 11 -11.77 -3.32 -6.62
CA ARG A 11 -12.23 -4.72 -6.83
C ARG A 11 -13.72 -4.83 -7.10
N ALA A 12 -14.46 -3.75 -6.85
CA ALA A 12 -15.91 -3.75 -6.99
C ALA A 12 -16.35 -3.49 -8.43
N LYS A 13 -17.52 -4.02 -8.81
CA LYS A 13 -18.14 -3.75 -10.12
C LYS A 13 -18.75 -2.35 -10.22
N THR A 14 -19.06 -1.75 -9.08
CA THR A 14 -19.64 -0.40 -8.94
C THR A 14 -18.80 0.38 -7.95
N LEU A 15 -18.61 1.67 -8.19
CA LEU A 15 -17.89 2.52 -7.28
C LEU A 15 -18.86 3.11 -6.24
N ASP A 16 -18.80 2.56 -5.03
CA ASP A 16 -19.53 3.08 -3.86
C ASP A 16 -18.51 3.43 -2.77
N VAL A 17 -18.41 4.71 -2.44
CA VAL A 17 -17.45 5.21 -1.46
C VAL A 17 -18.11 5.27 -0.08
N PRO A 18 -17.70 4.46 0.91
CA PRO A 18 -18.38 4.34 2.20
C PRO A 18 -18.06 5.52 3.11
N VAL A 19 -18.67 6.67 2.84
CA VAL A 19 -18.40 7.94 3.56
C VAL A 19 -18.64 7.80 5.06
N ASP A 20 -19.71 7.12 5.47
CA ASP A 20 -20.06 6.98 6.88
C ASP A 20 -19.04 6.12 7.64
N LEU A 21 -18.54 5.06 7.03
CA LEU A 21 -17.42 4.28 7.59
C LEU A 21 -16.15 5.12 7.73
N VAL A 22 -15.82 5.94 6.72
CA VAL A 22 -14.64 6.82 6.79
C VAL A 22 -14.78 7.83 7.91
N LYS A 23 -15.95 8.42 8.11
CA LYS A 23 -16.24 9.33 9.23
C LYS A 23 -16.16 8.60 10.58
N LEU A 24 -16.72 7.41 10.69
CA LEU A 24 -16.59 6.57 11.89
C LEU A 24 -15.11 6.38 12.25
N CYS A 25 -14.28 5.98 11.28
CA CYS A 25 -12.85 5.80 11.50
C CYS A 25 -12.14 7.13 11.87
N GLU A 26 -12.50 8.24 11.21
CA GLU A 26 -11.97 9.56 11.54
C GLU A 26 -12.30 9.95 12.99
N ASP A 27 -13.53 9.69 13.47
CA ASP A 27 -14.00 9.99 14.82
C ASP A 27 -13.34 9.07 15.87
N HIS A 28 -12.87 7.90 15.46
CA HIS A 28 -12.12 6.96 16.29
C HIS A 28 -10.60 7.13 16.18
N GLY A 29 -10.11 8.23 15.60
CA GLY A 29 -8.70 8.59 15.59
C GLY A 29 -7.85 7.86 14.55
N TYR A 30 -8.45 7.31 13.52
CA TYR A 30 -7.69 6.76 12.40
C TYR A 30 -6.84 7.84 11.74
N HIS A 31 -5.57 7.51 11.51
CA HIS A 31 -4.61 8.40 10.89
C HIS A 31 -4.90 8.66 9.40
N SER A 32 -5.33 7.63 8.67
CA SER A 32 -5.43 7.69 7.20
C SER A 32 -6.50 6.76 6.63
N VAL A 33 -7.04 7.10 5.46
CA VAL A 33 -7.86 6.23 4.62
C VAL A 33 -7.10 5.95 3.31
N TRP A 34 -7.09 4.68 2.89
CA TRP A 34 -6.28 4.17 1.79
C TRP A 34 -7.15 3.63 0.67
N THR A 35 -6.95 4.17 -0.53
CA THR A 35 -7.50 3.66 -1.78
C THR A 35 -6.38 3.08 -2.64
N ALA A 36 -6.72 2.22 -3.58
CA ALA A 36 -5.76 1.60 -4.47
C ALA A 36 -6.30 1.54 -5.89
N GLU A 37 -5.41 1.26 -6.84
CA GLU A 37 -5.80 1.03 -8.23
C GLU A 37 -5.14 -0.23 -8.81
N ALA A 38 -5.86 -0.86 -9.72
CA ALA A 38 -5.34 -1.91 -10.58
C ALA A 38 -5.92 -1.70 -12.00
N TYR A 39 -6.93 -2.47 -12.39
CA TYR A 39 -7.72 -2.31 -13.61
C TYR A 39 -9.23 -2.20 -13.28
N GLY A 40 -9.53 -1.54 -12.17
CA GLY A 40 -10.86 -1.17 -11.67
C GLY A 40 -10.99 0.34 -11.54
N SER A 41 -11.42 0.85 -10.36
CA SER A 41 -11.39 2.29 -10.10
C SER A 41 -9.95 2.80 -9.95
N ASP A 42 -9.73 4.09 -10.30
CA ASP A 42 -8.48 4.77 -9.95
C ASP A 42 -8.41 5.06 -8.43
N ALA A 43 -7.20 5.36 -7.94
CA ALA A 43 -7.00 5.59 -6.52
C ALA A 43 -7.27 7.05 -6.09
N LEU A 44 -7.23 8.02 -6.98
CA LEU A 44 -7.22 9.44 -6.65
C LEU A 44 -8.62 10.06 -6.63
N THR A 45 -9.50 9.63 -7.54
CA THR A 45 -10.88 10.15 -7.61
C THR A 45 -11.68 9.93 -6.32
N PRO A 46 -11.66 8.72 -5.70
CA PRO A 46 -12.33 8.52 -4.42
C PRO A 46 -11.77 9.39 -3.30
N LEU A 47 -10.46 9.67 -3.30
CA LEU A 47 -9.84 10.55 -2.30
C LEU A 47 -10.27 12.01 -2.47
N ALA A 48 -10.39 12.50 -3.71
CA ALA A 48 -10.92 13.82 -3.99
C ALA A 48 -12.38 13.97 -3.49
N PHE A 49 -13.18 12.91 -3.65
CA PHE A 49 -14.54 12.88 -3.10
C PHE A 49 -14.54 12.90 -1.56
N LEU A 50 -13.68 12.08 -0.92
CA LEU A 50 -13.56 12.00 0.54
C LEU A 50 -13.01 13.29 1.15
N ALA A 51 -12.21 14.06 0.42
CA ALA A 51 -11.71 15.36 0.88
C ALA A 51 -12.83 16.32 1.29
N ALA A 52 -13.97 16.29 0.58
CA ALA A 52 -15.15 17.10 0.91
C ALA A 52 -15.95 16.59 2.12
N HIS A 53 -15.73 15.35 2.55
CA HIS A 53 -16.52 14.70 3.60
C HIS A 53 -15.77 14.47 4.92
N THR A 54 -14.47 14.76 4.95
CA THR A 54 -13.55 14.51 6.08
C THR A 54 -12.79 15.78 6.46
N ARG A 55 -12.20 15.81 7.66
CA ARG A 55 -11.53 17.02 8.19
C ARG A 55 -10.11 16.79 8.69
N ARG A 56 -9.79 15.59 9.20
CA ARG A 56 -8.52 15.27 9.89
C ARG A 56 -7.79 14.07 9.27
N ILE A 57 -8.56 13.02 8.92
CA ILE A 57 -7.98 11.79 8.39
C ILE A 57 -7.20 12.08 7.11
N LYS A 58 -5.97 11.54 7.01
CA LYS A 58 -5.16 11.67 5.79
C LYS A 58 -5.75 10.83 4.66
N LEU A 59 -5.63 11.36 3.46
CA LEU A 59 -6.13 10.76 2.22
C LEU A 59 -4.96 10.10 1.50
N ALA A 60 -4.93 8.77 1.47
CA ALA A 60 -3.75 8.01 1.10
C ALA A 60 -4.00 7.04 -0.05
N THR A 61 -3.01 6.86 -0.91
CA THR A 61 -3.04 5.81 -1.94
C THR A 61 -2.14 4.64 -1.56
N GLY A 62 -2.68 3.44 -1.65
CA GLY A 62 -1.93 2.20 -1.42
C GLY A 62 -2.19 1.17 -2.53
N ILE A 63 -1.84 1.44 -3.78
CA ILE A 63 -0.94 2.47 -4.33
C ILE A 63 -1.52 3.11 -5.61
N VAL A 64 -0.91 4.19 -6.06
CA VAL A 64 -0.95 4.64 -7.46
C VAL A 64 0.12 3.88 -8.25
N GLN A 65 -0.25 3.39 -9.42
CA GLN A 65 0.70 2.73 -10.33
C GLN A 65 1.44 3.78 -11.16
N ILE A 66 2.79 3.77 -11.11
CA ILE A 66 3.61 4.76 -11.83
C ILE A 66 3.49 4.69 -13.35
N ALA A 67 2.99 3.57 -13.89
CA ALA A 67 2.70 3.43 -15.31
C ALA A 67 1.39 4.09 -15.76
N ALA A 68 0.47 4.35 -14.82
CA ALA A 68 -0.87 4.87 -15.12
C ALA A 68 -0.86 6.35 -15.54
N ARG A 69 0.11 7.13 -15.05
CA ARG A 69 0.20 8.57 -15.31
C ARG A 69 1.62 9.10 -15.16
N THR A 70 1.88 10.30 -15.68
CA THR A 70 3.19 10.94 -15.52
C THR A 70 3.42 11.46 -14.11
N PRO A 71 4.68 11.58 -13.63
CA PRO A 71 4.97 12.10 -12.29
C PRO A 71 4.45 13.53 -12.08
N ALA A 72 4.53 14.37 -13.11
CA ALA A 72 3.96 15.73 -13.04
C ALA A 72 2.43 15.70 -12.85
N ALA A 73 1.72 14.83 -13.57
CA ALA A 73 0.27 14.68 -13.42
C ALA A 73 -0.09 14.16 -12.01
N THR A 74 0.65 13.20 -11.47
CA THR A 74 0.42 12.69 -10.11
C THR A 74 0.66 13.77 -9.05
N ALA A 75 1.72 14.56 -9.19
CA ALA A 75 1.96 15.69 -8.28
C ALA A 75 0.85 16.76 -8.37
N MET A 76 0.34 17.05 -9.57
CA MET A 76 -0.80 17.96 -9.76
C MET A 76 -2.09 17.43 -9.10
N HIS A 77 -2.38 16.12 -9.25
CA HIS A 77 -3.51 15.50 -8.55
C HIS A 77 -3.35 15.59 -7.04
N ALA A 78 -2.15 15.28 -6.52
CA ALA A 78 -1.87 15.37 -5.09
C ALA A 78 -2.10 16.77 -4.54
N MET A 79 -1.57 17.80 -5.20
CA MET A 79 -1.80 19.21 -4.81
C MET A 79 -3.29 19.59 -4.88
N SER A 80 -4.00 19.14 -5.92
CA SER A 80 -5.44 19.45 -6.05
C SER A 80 -6.26 18.82 -4.92
N ILE A 81 -6.00 17.55 -4.60
CA ILE A 81 -6.66 16.86 -3.49
C ILE A 81 -6.29 17.52 -2.16
N ASP A 82 -5.03 17.90 -1.98
CA ASP A 82 -4.56 18.55 -0.75
C ASP A 82 -5.23 19.90 -0.51
N HIS A 83 -5.43 20.73 -1.55
CA HIS A 83 -6.23 21.95 -1.47
C HIS A 83 -7.68 21.68 -1.08
N LEU A 84 -8.31 20.67 -1.71
CA LEU A 84 -9.69 20.30 -1.37
C LEU A 84 -9.81 19.77 0.07
N ALA A 85 -8.73 19.19 0.59
CA ALA A 85 -8.65 18.64 1.94
C ALA A 85 -8.28 19.68 3.02
N GLY A 86 -7.90 20.90 2.64
CA GLY A 86 -7.48 21.96 3.57
C GLY A 86 -5.98 22.01 3.87
N GLY A 87 -5.16 21.18 3.21
CA GLY A 87 -3.68 21.16 3.29
C GLY A 87 -3.10 20.16 4.28
N GLY A 88 -2.00 19.52 3.89
CA GLY A 88 -1.20 18.61 4.74
C GLY A 88 -1.83 17.24 5.02
N ARG A 89 -2.82 16.82 4.21
CA ARG A 89 -3.56 15.58 4.44
C ARG A 89 -3.37 14.52 3.37
N VAL A 90 -2.47 14.71 2.41
CA VAL A 90 -2.30 13.76 1.30
C VAL A 90 -1.05 12.91 1.44
N ILE A 91 -1.22 11.60 1.25
CA ILE A 91 -0.13 10.62 1.13
C ILE A 91 -0.25 9.95 -0.22
N ILE A 92 0.77 10.09 -1.07
CA ILE A 92 0.84 9.38 -2.35
C ILE A 92 1.72 8.16 -2.21
N GLY A 93 1.11 7.00 -2.02
CA GLY A 93 1.78 5.71 -2.11
C GLY A 93 1.93 5.30 -3.56
N LEU A 94 3.15 4.98 -3.96
CA LEU A 94 3.54 4.61 -5.32
C LEU A 94 3.94 3.14 -5.40
N GLY A 95 3.68 2.51 -6.55
CA GLY A 95 4.11 1.15 -6.82
C GLY A 95 4.41 0.92 -8.30
N VAL A 96 5.29 -0.05 -8.56
CA VAL A 96 5.72 -0.38 -9.93
C VAL A 96 4.76 -1.33 -10.65
N SER A 97 3.89 -2.04 -9.90
CA SER A 97 3.02 -3.11 -10.42
C SER A 97 3.82 -4.29 -11.02
N GLY A 98 3.22 -5.01 -11.96
CA GLY A 98 3.84 -6.10 -12.70
C GLY A 98 3.79 -5.87 -14.21
N PRO A 99 4.63 -6.56 -15.00
CA PRO A 99 4.69 -6.37 -16.45
C PRO A 99 3.34 -6.62 -17.13
N GLN A 100 2.51 -7.56 -16.62
CA GLN A 100 1.19 -7.86 -17.18
C GLN A 100 0.25 -6.64 -17.13
N ILE A 101 0.36 -5.80 -16.12
CA ILE A 101 -0.43 -4.58 -15.98
C ILE A 101 0.22 -3.42 -16.73
N VAL A 102 1.53 -3.25 -16.57
CA VAL A 102 2.27 -2.14 -17.18
C VAL A 102 2.19 -2.22 -18.71
N GLU A 103 2.47 -3.37 -19.28
CA GLU A 103 2.45 -3.56 -20.75
C GLU A 103 1.04 -3.86 -21.26
N GLY A 104 0.29 -4.73 -20.56
CA GLY A 104 -1.02 -5.21 -21.03
C GLY A 104 -2.16 -4.24 -20.85
N TRP A 105 -2.19 -3.47 -19.75
CA TRP A 105 -3.28 -2.53 -19.45
C TRP A 105 -2.92 -1.08 -19.78
N TYR A 106 -1.72 -0.64 -19.39
CA TYR A 106 -1.29 0.75 -19.61
C TYR A 106 -0.54 0.97 -20.91
N GLY A 107 -0.14 -0.10 -21.63
CA GLY A 107 0.60 0.00 -22.89
C GLY A 107 1.96 0.70 -22.77
N GLN A 108 2.58 0.60 -21.59
CA GLN A 108 3.89 1.19 -21.29
C GLN A 108 4.97 0.11 -21.31
N PRO A 109 6.19 0.43 -21.76
CA PRO A 109 7.29 -0.53 -21.66
C PRO A 109 7.60 -0.85 -20.20
N TRP A 110 7.91 -2.11 -19.90
CA TRP A 110 8.33 -2.50 -18.55
C TRP A 110 9.59 -1.76 -18.12
N GLY A 111 10.63 -1.73 -18.96
CA GLY A 111 11.87 -0.98 -18.71
C GLY A 111 12.59 -1.39 -17.44
N THR A 112 13.14 -0.41 -16.73
CA THR A 112 13.83 -0.58 -15.45
C THR A 112 12.99 0.04 -14.31
N PRO A 113 12.05 -0.73 -13.70
CA PRO A 113 11.02 -0.17 -12.82
C PRO A 113 11.57 0.63 -11.63
N ASN A 114 12.69 0.19 -11.03
CA ASN A 114 13.29 0.88 -9.90
C ASN A 114 13.92 2.22 -10.29
N THR A 115 14.54 2.29 -11.46
CA THR A 115 15.07 3.53 -12.01
C THR A 115 13.92 4.49 -12.33
N ARG A 116 12.86 3.97 -12.97
CA ARG A 116 11.65 4.77 -13.26
C ARG A 116 11.00 5.30 -11.99
N LEU A 117 10.89 4.48 -10.93
CA LEU A 117 10.32 4.91 -9.64
C LEU A 117 11.18 6.00 -8.98
N ARG A 118 12.50 5.88 -9.05
CA ARG A 118 13.44 6.93 -8.57
C ARG A 118 13.22 8.25 -9.29
N ASP A 119 13.21 8.22 -10.63
CA ASP A 119 12.98 9.40 -11.47
C ASP A 119 11.60 10.01 -11.17
N TYR A 120 10.59 9.14 -11.00
CA TYR A 120 9.22 9.54 -10.70
C TYR A 120 9.13 10.33 -9.39
N VAL A 121 9.70 9.80 -8.31
CA VAL A 121 9.73 10.47 -7.01
C VAL A 121 10.52 11.79 -7.10
N ALA A 122 11.68 11.79 -7.74
CA ALA A 122 12.49 13.00 -7.90
C ALA A 122 11.74 14.11 -8.65
N ILE A 123 11.02 13.77 -9.72
CA ILE A 123 10.21 14.75 -10.47
C ILE A 123 9.03 15.24 -9.61
N MET A 124 8.31 14.34 -8.91
CA MET A 124 7.22 14.75 -8.03
C MET A 124 7.70 15.73 -6.96
N ARG A 125 8.83 15.45 -6.30
CA ARG A 125 9.43 16.35 -5.31
C ARG A 125 9.71 17.75 -5.89
N LYS A 126 10.28 17.82 -7.09
CA LYS A 126 10.55 19.11 -7.78
C LYS A 126 9.25 19.85 -8.10
N VAL A 127 8.22 19.15 -8.57
CA VAL A 127 6.90 19.77 -8.85
C VAL A 127 6.27 20.31 -7.58
N LEU A 128 6.33 19.55 -6.47
CA LEU A 128 5.76 19.93 -5.17
C LEU A 128 6.56 21.06 -4.51
N ALA A 129 7.90 21.04 -4.54
CA ALA A 129 8.74 22.09 -3.98
C ALA A 129 8.57 23.43 -4.70
N ARG A 130 8.35 23.36 -6.00
CA ARG A 130 8.09 24.55 -6.81
C ARG A 130 9.18 25.64 -6.75
N ASP A 131 10.44 25.22 -6.54
CA ASP A 131 11.56 26.17 -6.45
C ASP A 131 11.88 26.78 -7.81
N GLU A 132 11.97 25.96 -8.85
CA GLU A 132 12.35 26.33 -10.21
C GLU A 132 11.51 25.58 -11.27
N PRO A 133 11.57 25.98 -12.56
CA PRO A 133 11.03 25.15 -13.65
C PRO A 133 11.64 23.76 -13.64
N VAL A 134 10.78 22.74 -13.72
CA VAL A 134 11.19 21.34 -13.54
C VAL A 134 12.00 20.84 -14.72
N THR A 135 13.24 20.46 -14.43
CA THR A 135 14.11 19.70 -15.32
C THR A 135 14.54 18.41 -14.62
N HIS A 136 14.68 17.34 -15.37
CA HIS A 136 15.17 16.05 -14.88
C HIS A 136 15.87 15.29 -16.00
N ASP A 137 17.07 14.83 -15.76
CA ASP A 137 17.84 13.97 -16.66
C ASP A 137 17.98 12.61 -15.95
N GLY A 138 16.97 11.77 -16.13
CA GLY A 138 16.85 10.47 -15.46
C GLY A 138 17.15 9.31 -16.40
N GLY A 139 17.29 8.13 -15.80
CA GLY A 139 17.56 6.91 -16.57
C GLY A 139 16.36 6.39 -17.34
N GLU A 140 15.13 6.69 -16.90
CA GLU A 140 13.88 6.26 -17.50
C GLU A 140 12.97 7.46 -17.86
N ILE A 141 13.07 8.57 -17.14
CA ILE A 141 12.24 9.77 -17.38
C ILE A 141 13.11 11.00 -17.45
N SER A 142 13.04 11.73 -18.56
CA SER A 142 13.69 13.03 -18.73
C SER A 142 12.68 14.14 -19.00
N LEU A 143 12.88 15.29 -18.41
CA LEU A 143 12.08 16.50 -18.60
C LEU A 143 12.97 17.73 -18.84
N PRO A 144 12.74 18.53 -19.91
CA PRO A 144 11.81 18.27 -21.03
C PRO A 144 12.19 17.01 -21.80
N TYR A 145 11.21 16.37 -22.44
CA TYR A 145 11.44 15.20 -23.25
C TYR A 145 12.15 15.58 -24.57
N THR A 146 13.28 14.90 -24.85
CA THR A 146 14.10 15.12 -26.03
C THR A 146 14.34 13.86 -26.87
N GLY A 147 13.64 12.75 -26.49
CA GLY A 147 13.79 11.46 -27.14
C GLY A 147 13.07 11.34 -28.49
N PRO A 148 12.95 10.10 -29.03
CA PRO A 148 12.28 9.84 -30.32
C PRO A 148 10.87 10.42 -30.38
N GLY A 149 10.55 11.15 -31.45
CA GLY A 149 9.26 11.82 -31.63
C GLY A 149 9.16 13.21 -30.99
N SER A 150 10.20 13.71 -30.35
CA SER A 150 10.24 15.10 -29.88
C SER A 150 10.32 16.05 -31.07
N ASN A 151 9.56 17.17 -31.03
CA ASN A 151 9.71 18.28 -32.00
C ASN A 151 10.69 19.36 -31.51
N GLY A 152 11.30 19.19 -30.33
CA GLY A 152 12.26 20.12 -29.76
C GLY A 152 11.69 21.38 -29.11
N GLU A 153 10.37 21.52 -29.02
CA GLU A 153 9.70 22.70 -28.44
C GLU A 153 9.40 22.56 -26.93
N GLY A 154 9.75 21.41 -26.34
CA GLY A 154 9.54 21.16 -24.92
C GLY A 154 10.27 22.20 -24.05
N LYS A 155 9.56 22.75 -23.04
CA LYS A 155 10.11 23.73 -22.10
C LYS A 155 9.99 23.20 -20.68
N ALA A 156 10.98 23.51 -19.84
CA ALA A 156 10.85 23.37 -18.41
C ALA A 156 9.73 24.27 -17.89
N LEU A 157 8.79 23.71 -17.17
CA LEU A 157 7.62 24.42 -16.61
C LEU A 157 7.59 24.32 -15.10
N LYS A 158 6.97 25.30 -14.46
CA LYS A 158 6.73 25.37 -13.03
C LYS A 158 5.24 25.28 -12.77
N SER A 159 4.81 24.48 -11.77
CA SER A 159 3.39 24.38 -11.42
C SER A 159 2.80 25.78 -11.12
N ILE A 160 1.61 26.05 -11.61
CA ILE A 160 0.87 27.28 -11.29
C ILE A 160 0.26 27.16 -9.88
N LEU A 161 -0.31 25.98 -9.56
CA LEU A 161 -0.84 25.70 -8.24
C LEU A 161 0.30 25.62 -7.22
N HIS A 162 0.17 26.29 -6.09
CA HIS A 162 1.08 26.15 -4.96
C HIS A 162 0.63 24.99 -4.07
N PRO A 163 1.53 24.28 -3.37
CA PRO A 163 1.14 23.33 -2.34
C PRO A 163 0.31 24.01 -1.24
N ALA A 164 -0.74 23.39 -0.76
CA ALA A 164 -1.50 23.86 0.41
C ALA A 164 -0.85 23.40 1.72
N GLY A 165 -0.21 22.23 1.69
CA GLY A 165 0.55 21.64 2.78
C GLY A 165 1.59 20.66 2.26
N GLU A 166 2.19 19.92 3.17
CA GLU A 166 3.14 18.85 2.82
C GLU A 166 2.39 17.64 2.25
N VAL A 167 2.87 17.13 1.12
CA VAL A 167 2.41 15.88 0.50
C VAL A 167 3.48 14.82 0.74
N GLU A 168 3.11 13.79 1.47
CA GLU A 168 4.00 12.65 1.70
C GLU A 168 4.04 11.72 0.48
N ILE A 169 5.21 11.16 0.19
CA ILE A 169 5.40 10.17 -0.87
C ILE A 169 5.86 8.86 -0.24
N TRP A 170 5.01 7.85 -0.29
CA TRP A 170 5.30 6.52 0.23
C TRP A 170 5.55 5.53 -0.91
N ILE A 171 6.26 4.43 -0.64
CA ILE A 171 6.55 3.41 -1.65
C ILE A 171 6.08 2.04 -1.14
N ALA A 172 5.34 1.32 -1.97
CA ALA A 172 5.08 -0.10 -1.76
C ALA A 172 6.22 -0.93 -2.35
N ALA A 173 6.83 -1.76 -1.51
CA ALA A 173 7.98 -2.56 -1.89
C ALA A 173 8.02 -3.90 -1.14
N GLY A 174 8.44 -4.97 -1.84
CA GLY A 174 8.61 -6.31 -1.26
C GLY A 174 9.98 -6.92 -1.55
N GLY A 175 10.61 -6.55 -2.67
CA GLY A 175 11.96 -7.01 -3.01
C GLY A 175 13.05 -6.11 -2.41
N PRO A 176 14.27 -6.62 -2.16
CA PRO A 176 15.31 -5.90 -1.43
C PRO A 176 15.74 -4.59 -2.11
N MET A 177 15.79 -4.54 -3.45
CA MET A 177 16.15 -3.31 -4.18
C MET A 177 15.07 -2.22 -4.05
N ASN A 178 13.79 -2.59 -4.16
CA ASN A 178 12.69 -1.65 -4.01
C ASN A 178 12.56 -1.16 -2.57
N THR A 179 12.77 -2.05 -1.60
CA THR A 179 12.72 -1.70 -0.19
C THR A 179 13.85 -0.75 0.19
N ALA A 180 15.07 -0.97 -0.32
CA ALA A 180 16.17 -0.02 -0.16
C ALA A 180 15.85 1.33 -0.82
N LEU A 181 15.23 1.33 -1.99
CA LEU A 181 14.79 2.57 -2.64
C LEU A 181 13.73 3.32 -1.81
N ALA A 182 12.78 2.60 -1.17
CA ALA A 182 11.82 3.22 -0.27
C ALA A 182 12.52 3.95 0.89
N GLY A 183 13.50 3.33 1.55
CA GLY A 183 14.29 3.99 2.59
C GLY A 183 15.07 5.21 2.11
N GLU A 184 15.56 5.15 0.85
CA GLU A 184 16.39 6.20 0.28
C GLU A 184 15.59 7.45 -0.12
N VAL A 185 14.38 7.31 -0.70
CA VAL A 185 13.70 8.44 -1.36
C VAL A 185 12.29 8.75 -0.83
N ALA A 186 11.68 7.83 -0.06
CA ALA A 186 10.30 7.97 0.40
C ALA A 186 10.19 8.58 1.81
N ASP A 187 8.96 8.90 2.21
CA ASP A 187 8.58 9.35 3.55
C ASP A 187 7.94 8.21 4.36
N GLY A 188 7.61 7.10 3.71
CA GLY A 188 7.08 5.91 4.34
C GLY A 188 7.14 4.70 3.41
N TRP A 189 6.93 3.52 4.01
CA TRP A 189 6.98 2.24 3.32
C TRP A 189 5.73 1.41 3.58
N LEU A 190 5.17 0.85 2.50
CA LEU A 190 4.10 -0.14 2.51
C LEU A 190 4.71 -1.51 2.17
N PRO A 191 5.04 -2.33 3.15
CA PRO A 191 5.67 -3.63 2.93
C PRO A 191 4.73 -4.59 2.21
N MET A 192 5.27 -5.23 1.16
CA MET A 192 4.63 -6.36 0.48
C MET A 192 5.26 -7.68 0.94
N GLY A 193 5.18 -7.94 2.24
CA GLY A 193 5.87 -9.02 2.93
C GLY A 193 7.00 -8.47 3.79
N GLU A 194 6.99 -8.87 5.03
CA GLU A 194 7.96 -8.46 6.03
C GLU A 194 8.88 -9.63 6.38
N GLY A 195 10.12 -9.32 6.65
CA GLY A 195 11.12 -10.26 7.11
C GLY A 195 12.43 -9.57 7.43
N PRO A 196 13.38 -10.26 8.08
CA PRO A 196 14.68 -9.69 8.42
C PRO A 196 15.41 -9.05 7.24
N ASP A 197 15.35 -9.68 6.07
CA ASP A 197 16.00 -9.19 4.85
C ASP A 197 15.39 -7.87 4.34
N SER A 198 14.08 -7.69 4.51
CA SER A 198 13.39 -6.44 4.12
C SER A 198 13.85 -5.26 4.98
N ARG A 199 14.10 -5.49 6.27
CA ARG A 199 14.62 -4.46 7.18
C ARG A 199 16.05 -4.09 6.88
N VAL A 200 16.89 -5.09 6.68
CA VAL A 200 18.29 -4.84 6.26
C VAL A 200 18.32 -4.03 4.96
N ALA A 201 17.42 -4.32 4.03
CA ALA A 201 17.31 -3.55 2.80
C ALA A 201 16.84 -2.11 3.05
N LEU A 202 15.84 -1.91 3.94
CA LEU A 202 15.35 -0.58 4.31
C LEU A 202 16.45 0.26 4.96
N GLU A 203 17.20 -0.30 5.91
CA GLU A 203 18.32 0.38 6.58
C GLU A 203 19.43 0.80 5.58
N ARG A 204 19.75 -0.05 4.60
CA ARG A 204 20.66 0.33 3.50
C ARG A 204 20.14 1.53 2.70
N GLY A 205 18.83 1.65 2.55
CA GLY A 205 18.18 2.82 1.96
C GLY A 205 18.39 4.08 2.79
N PHE A 206 18.17 3.98 4.10
CA PHE A 206 18.43 5.08 5.04
C PHE A 206 19.89 5.52 5.04
N GLU A 207 20.83 4.58 5.03
CA GLU A 207 22.28 4.88 4.91
C GLU A 207 22.59 5.71 3.66
N ARG A 208 22.01 5.34 2.51
CA ARG A 208 22.19 6.09 1.25
C ARG A 208 21.60 7.49 1.30
N ARG A 209 20.52 7.68 2.07
CA ARG A 209 19.86 8.97 2.30
C ARG A 209 20.65 9.85 3.29
N GLY A 210 21.55 9.28 4.09
CA GLY A 210 22.26 9.95 5.18
C GLY A 210 21.65 9.78 6.56
N GLY A 211 20.73 8.83 6.72
CA GLY A 211 20.05 8.46 7.95
C GLY A 211 18.56 8.25 7.79
N ARG A 212 17.93 7.63 8.79
CA ARG A 212 16.47 7.47 8.83
C ARG A 212 15.80 8.84 9.05
N PRO A 213 14.87 9.27 8.18
CA PRO A 213 14.16 10.52 8.41
C PRO A 213 13.22 10.42 9.60
N ASP A 214 13.06 11.54 10.32
CA ASP A 214 12.08 11.66 11.38
C ASP A 214 10.68 11.41 10.81
N GLY A 215 9.85 10.68 11.55
CA GLY A 215 8.49 10.39 11.15
C GLY A 215 8.33 9.36 10.02
N PHE A 216 9.40 8.68 9.59
CA PHE A 216 9.29 7.64 8.58
C PHE A 216 8.38 6.50 9.06
N ASP A 217 7.24 6.36 8.40
CA ASP A 217 6.23 5.37 8.76
C ASP A 217 6.37 4.07 7.97
N VAL A 218 6.01 2.97 8.63
CA VAL A 218 5.92 1.63 8.04
C VAL A 218 4.57 1.03 8.38
N PHE A 219 3.69 0.88 7.39
CA PHE A 219 2.34 0.34 7.61
C PHE A 219 2.20 -1.07 7.08
N GLY A 220 1.98 -2.02 8.00
CA GLY A 220 1.55 -3.38 7.67
C GLY A 220 0.07 -3.43 7.27
N ASN A 221 -0.38 -4.62 6.88
CA ASN A 221 -1.80 -4.88 6.61
C ASN A 221 -2.35 -5.81 7.68
N LEU A 222 -3.56 -5.52 8.16
CA LEU A 222 -4.24 -6.33 9.15
C LEU A 222 -5.72 -6.49 8.76
N THR A 223 -6.19 -7.73 8.73
CA THR A 223 -7.60 -8.03 8.49
C THR A 223 -8.26 -8.44 9.79
N ILE A 224 -9.41 -7.82 10.08
CA ILE A 224 -10.23 -8.10 11.25
C ILE A 224 -11.60 -8.57 10.76
N GLU A 225 -12.03 -9.74 11.21
CA GLU A 225 -13.32 -10.30 10.87
C GLU A 225 -14.11 -10.69 12.13
N VAL A 226 -15.09 -9.89 12.48
CA VAL A 226 -16.03 -10.20 13.56
C VAL A 226 -16.99 -11.27 13.06
N THR A 227 -16.98 -12.43 13.69
CA THR A 227 -17.80 -13.59 13.32
C THR A 227 -17.95 -14.56 14.49
N ASP A 228 -19.10 -15.25 14.53
CA ASP A 228 -19.32 -16.37 15.45
C ASP A 228 -18.81 -17.71 14.88
N ASP A 229 -18.57 -17.78 13.57
CA ASP A 229 -18.07 -18.96 12.87
C ASP A 229 -16.65 -18.74 12.32
N VAL A 230 -15.68 -18.97 13.19
CA VAL A 230 -14.25 -18.84 12.83
C VAL A 230 -13.83 -19.83 11.75
N GLN A 231 -14.41 -21.05 11.76
CA GLN A 231 -14.06 -22.06 10.77
C GLN A 231 -14.51 -21.66 9.37
N ALA A 232 -15.74 -21.16 9.24
CA ALA A 232 -16.22 -20.65 7.95
C ALA A 232 -15.35 -19.48 7.43
N ALA A 233 -14.90 -18.59 8.32
CA ALA A 233 -14.01 -17.50 7.97
C ALA A 233 -12.63 -17.98 7.51
N ILE A 234 -12.08 -19.03 8.12
CA ILE A 234 -10.84 -19.69 7.70
C ILE A 234 -11.04 -20.32 6.32
N ASP A 235 -12.08 -21.10 6.15
CA ASP A 235 -12.36 -21.84 4.90
C ASP A 235 -12.57 -20.87 3.72
N ALA A 236 -13.20 -19.72 3.94
CA ALA A 236 -13.38 -18.68 2.93
C ALA A 236 -12.05 -18.07 2.43
N ARG A 237 -10.97 -18.14 3.22
CA ARG A 237 -9.63 -17.61 2.87
C ARG A 237 -8.72 -18.62 2.22
N LYS A 238 -8.95 -19.93 2.42
CA LYS A 238 -8.11 -20.99 1.85
C LYS A 238 -7.97 -20.92 0.32
N PRO A 239 -9.02 -20.64 -0.48
CA PRO A 239 -8.87 -20.54 -1.93
C PRO A 239 -7.86 -19.47 -2.36
N LEU A 240 -7.91 -18.29 -1.75
CA LEU A 240 -6.98 -17.20 -2.04
C LEU A 240 -5.56 -17.54 -1.59
N THR A 241 -5.41 -18.10 -0.39
CA THR A 241 -4.12 -18.55 0.16
C THR A 241 -3.51 -19.63 -0.72
N GLY A 242 -4.29 -20.64 -1.12
CA GLY A 242 -3.84 -21.71 -2.00
C GLY A 242 -3.39 -21.22 -3.37
N MET A 243 -4.11 -20.22 -3.92
CA MET A 243 -3.72 -19.56 -5.17
C MET A 243 -2.40 -18.80 -5.04
N TYR A 244 -2.20 -18.05 -3.97
CA TYR A 244 -0.97 -17.28 -3.76
C TYR A 244 0.22 -18.22 -3.51
N VAL A 245 0.10 -19.18 -2.62
CA VAL A 245 1.17 -20.12 -2.27
C VAL A 245 1.47 -21.09 -3.43
N GLY A 246 0.42 -21.55 -4.13
CA GLY A 246 0.57 -22.52 -5.22
C GLY A 246 0.88 -21.91 -6.58
N GLY A 247 0.29 -20.73 -6.92
CA GLY A 247 0.21 -20.23 -8.28
C GLY A 247 0.80 -18.85 -8.55
N MET A 248 1.12 -18.05 -7.52
CA MET A 248 1.67 -16.70 -7.71
C MET A 248 3.20 -16.71 -7.71
N GLY A 249 3.78 -17.22 -8.79
CA GLY A 249 5.22 -17.30 -8.99
C GLY A 249 5.61 -18.49 -9.85
N SER A 250 6.91 -18.63 -10.14
CA SER A 250 7.46 -19.83 -10.78
C SER A 250 7.71 -20.92 -9.73
N ARG A 251 8.01 -22.15 -10.19
CA ARG A 251 8.37 -23.28 -9.30
C ARG A 251 9.50 -22.90 -8.34
N ASP A 252 10.49 -22.16 -8.82
CA ASP A 252 11.71 -21.86 -8.07
C ASP A 252 11.71 -20.46 -7.43
N ASN A 253 10.74 -19.59 -7.79
CA ASN A 253 10.62 -18.25 -7.28
C ASN A 253 9.15 -17.95 -6.94
N ASN A 254 8.72 -18.37 -5.78
CA ASN A 254 7.40 -18.10 -5.23
C ASN A 254 7.50 -17.48 -3.84
N PHE A 255 7.43 -16.18 -3.82
CA PHE A 255 7.52 -15.38 -2.60
C PHE A 255 6.50 -15.79 -1.51
N HIS A 256 5.26 -16.14 -1.91
CA HIS A 256 4.21 -16.51 -0.96
C HIS A 256 4.46 -17.89 -0.36
N LYS A 257 4.95 -18.85 -1.16
CA LYS A 257 5.40 -20.15 -0.66
C LYS A 257 6.52 -20.00 0.36
N ASP A 258 7.52 -19.19 0.02
CA ASP A 258 8.67 -18.97 0.89
C ASP A 258 8.26 -18.24 2.18
N ALA A 259 7.29 -17.33 2.11
CA ALA A 259 6.73 -16.66 3.29
C ALA A 259 5.99 -17.65 4.21
N MET A 260 5.22 -18.59 3.64
CA MET A 260 4.54 -19.63 4.41
C MET A 260 5.56 -20.58 5.07
N ALA A 261 6.60 -20.98 4.34
CA ALA A 261 7.67 -21.85 4.86
C ALA A 261 8.40 -21.20 6.05
N ARG A 262 8.72 -19.88 5.94
CA ARG A 262 9.36 -19.11 7.03
C ARG A 262 8.48 -18.99 8.28
N ARG A 263 7.16 -19.11 8.15
CA ARG A 263 6.20 -19.11 9.27
C ARG A 263 6.02 -20.48 9.92
N GLY A 264 6.82 -21.48 9.55
CA GLY A 264 6.82 -22.80 10.16
C GLY A 264 6.03 -23.87 9.40
N PHE A 265 5.61 -23.61 8.15
CA PHE A 265 4.82 -24.54 7.32
C PHE A 265 5.55 -24.89 6.01
N PRO A 266 6.83 -25.36 6.03
CA PRO A 266 7.58 -25.61 4.82
C PRO A 266 7.05 -26.77 3.98
N ASP A 267 6.61 -27.85 4.62
CA ASP A 267 6.12 -29.05 3.94
C ASP A 267 4.75 -28.81 3.31
N GLU A 268 3.87 -28.11 4.01
CA GLU A 268 2.55 -27.71 3.51
C GLU A 268 2.68 -26.73 2.34
N ALA A 269 3.58 -25.75 2.44
CA ALA A 269 3.84 -24.79 1.38
C ALA A 269 4.32 -25.48 0.10
N GLN A 270 5.22 -26.45 0.23
CA GLN A 270 5.69 -27.26 -0.90
C GLN A 270 4.56 -28.11 -1.48
N ARG A 271 3.79 -28.79 -0.63
CA ARG A 271 2.66 -29.62 -1.05
C ARG A 271 1.60 -28.82 -1.81
N ILE A 272 1.24 -27.63 -1.31
CA ILE A 272 0.27 -26.74 -1.97
C ILE A 272 0.77 -26.36 -3.37
N GLN A 273 2.05 -26.00 -3.51
CA GLN A 273 2.62 -25.65 -4.80
C GLN A 273 2.62 -26.84 -5.77
N ASP A 274 3.03 -28.02 -5.33
CA ASP A 274 3.08 -29.22 -6.17
C ASP A 274 1.69 -29.59 -6.68
N LEU A 275 0.68 -29.61 -5.82
CA LEU A 275 -0.72 -29.87 -6.20
C LEU A 275 -1.25 -28.81 -7.18
N TRP A 276 -0.95 -27.53 -6.93
CA TRP A 276 -1.39 -26.45 -7.80
C TRP A 276 -0.79 -26.55 -9.21
N LEU A 277 0.51 -26.81 -9.30
CA LEU A 277 1.23 -26.98 -10.58
C LEU A 277 0.82 -28.26 -11.32
N ALA A 278 0.36 -29.29 -10.60
CA ALA A 278 -0.25 -30.50 -11.18
C ALA A 278 -1.68 -30.27 -11.70
N GLY A 279 -2.27 -29.08 -11.45
CA GLY A 279 -3.65 -28.77 -11.81
C GLY A 279 -4.70 -29.21 -10.78
N GLU A 280 -4.28 -29.80 -9.67
CA GLU A 280 -5.13 -30.32 -8.59
C GLU A 280 -5.51 -29.22 -7.60
N LYS A 281 -6.14 -28.14 -8.11
CA LYS A 281 -6.38 -26.88 -7.36
C LYS A 281 -7.22 -27.08 -6.11
N GLU A 282 -8.24 -27.91 -6.16
CA GLU A 282 -9.11 -28.19 -5.02
C GLU A 282 -8.35 -28.88 -3.88
N GLN A 283 -7.45 -29.84 -4.23
CA GLN A 283 -6.60 -30.48 -3.24
C GLN A 283 -5.54 -29.51 -2.68
N ALA A 284 -5.00 -28.62 -3.52
CA ALA A 284 -4.09 -27.57 -3.06
C ALA A 284 -4.76 -26.63 -2.05
N ILE A 285 -6.00 -26.23 -2.30
CA ILE A 285 -6.80 -25.41 -1.39
C ILE A 285 -7.08 -26.17 -0.07
N ALA A 286 -7.46 -27.44 -0.17
CA ALA A 286 -7.71 -28.27 1.01
C ALA A 286 -6.43 -28.55 1.84
N ALA A 287 -5.25 -28.46 1.22
CA ALA A 287 -3.97 -28.64 1.89
C ALA A 287 -3.53 -27.38 2.69
N VAL A 288 -4.23 -26.25 2.57
CA VAL A 288 -3.93 -25.04 3.36
C VAL A 288 -4.31 -25.26 4.82
N PRO A 289 -3.34 -25.20 5.78
CA PRO A 289 -3.64 -25.40 7.19
C PRO A 289 -4.50 -24.28 7.77
N ASP A 290 -5.48 -24.64 8.58
CA ASP A 290 -6.32 -23.72 9.33
C ASP A 290 -5.47 -22.80 10.20
N GLU A 291 -4.50 -23.36 10.89
CA GLU A 291 -3.57 -22.64 11.76
C GLU A 291 -2.80 -21.55 11.01
N TYR A 292 -2.32 -21.81 9.80
CA TYR A 292 -1.63 -20.82 8.99
C TYR A 292 -2.54 -19.61 8.64
N VAL A 293 -3.79 -19.89 8.29
CA VAL A 293 -4.79 -18.85 7.98
C VAL A 293 -5.11 -18.03 9.23
N ASP A 294 -5.28 -18.70 10.36
CA ASP A 294 -5.63 -18.05 11.63
C ASP A 294 -4.49 -17.20 12.21
N LEU A 295 -3.22 -17.61 12.01
CA LEU A 295 -2.05 -16.83 12.46
C LEU A 295 -1.91 -15.47 11.77
N GLY A 296 -2.48 -15.29 10.60
CA GLY A 296 -2.32 -14.07 9.77
C GLY A 296 -3.46 -13.07 9.90
N SER A 297 -4.51 -13.34 10.70
CA SER A 297 -5.68 -12.48 10.80
C SER A 297 -6.39 -12.58 12.15
N LEU A 298 -7.10 -11.51 12.51
CA LEU A 298 -7.93 -11.45 13.71
C LEU A 298 -9.36 -11.83 13.32
N MET A 299 -9.79 -13.05 13.66
CA MET A 299 -11.11 -13.58 13.36
C MET A 299 -11.79 -14.08 14.61
N GLY A 300 -13.11 -13.91 14.71
CA GLY A 300 -13.95 -14.44 15.77
C GLY A 300 -14.78 -13.40 16.50
N SER A 301 -15.22 -13.72 17.71
CA SER A 301 -15.93 -12.79 18.57
C SER A 301 -15.05 -11.59 18.93
N PRO A 302 -15.64 -10.44 19.28
CA PRO A 302 -14.89 -9.26 19.76
C PRO A 302 -13.87 -9.59 20.85
N ASP A 303 -14.22 -10.45 21.81
CA ASP A 303 -13.33 -10.85 22.90
C ASP A 303 -12.14 -11.70 22.40
N ARG A 304 -12.39 -12.63 21.46
CA ARG A 304 -11.31 -13.41 20.85
C ARG A 304 -10.34 -12.51 20.08
N ILE A 305 -10.85 -11.51 19.35
CA ILE A 305 -10.03 -10.55 18.61
C ILE A 305 -9.13 -9.77 19.59
N ARG A 306 -9.69 -9.23 20.68
CA ARG A 306 -8.92 -8.50 21.70
C ARG A 306 -7.85 -9.37 22.36
N GLN A 307 -8.17 -10.61 22.73
CA GLN A 307 -7.23 -11.56 23.35
C GLN A 307 -6.05 -11.91 22.44
N ARG A 308 -6.27 -11.94 21.12
CA ARG A 308 -5.26 -12.29 20.13
C ARG A 308 -4.52 -11.09 19.55
N TRP A 309 -4.94 -9.89 19.88
CA TRP A 309 -4.40 -8.67 19.29
C TRP A 309 -2.87 -8.62 19.33
N ASP A 310 -2.27 -8.79 20.51
CA ASP A 310 -0.82 -8.73 20.69
C ASP A 310 -0.05 -9.88 20.04
N GLN A 311 -0.73 -10.94 19.62
CA GLN A 311 -0.12 -12.06 18.88
C GLN A 311 -0.10 -11.84 17.37
N VAL A 312 -1.10 -11.13 16.85
CA VAL A 312 -1.32 -10.97 15.40
C VAL A 312 -0.96 -9.57 14.92
N ALA A 313 -1.33 -8.53 15.69
CA ALA A 313 -1.04 -7.14 15.37
C ALA A 313 0.40 -6.75 15.79
N VAL A 314 1.34 -7.63 15.50
CA VAL A 314 2.76 -7.44 15.78
C VAL A 314 3.54 -7.36 14.47
N GLY A 315 4.55 -6.52 14.46
CA GLY A 315 5.51 -6.43 13.39
C GLY A 315 6.64 -5.55 13.89
N GLU A 316 7.82 -6.13 14.05
CA GLU A 316 8.97 -5.36 14.51
C GLU A 316 9.28 -4.23 13.52
N GLY A 317 9.27 -2.98 13.97
CA GLY A 317 9.51 -1.79 13.17
C GLY A 317 8.28 -1.24 12.46
N LEU A 318 7.09 -1.82 12.62
CA LEU A 318 5.84 -1.22 12.15
C LEU A 318 5.47 -0.01 13.01
N THR A 319 5.02 1.05 12.36
CA THR A 319 4.48 2.25 13.01
C THR A 319 2.95 2.30 12.95
N GLY A 320 2.36 1.49 12.07
CA GLY A 320 0.92 1.42 11.88
C GLY A 320 0.45 0.22 11.06
N PHE A 321 -0.88 0.08 10.99
CA PHE A 321 -1.55 -0.92 10.17
C PHE A 321 -2.64 -0.30 9.30
N THR A 322 -2.73 -0.79 8.07
CA THR A 322 -3.94 -0.60 7.24
C THR A 322 -4.93 -1.71 7.59
N ILE A 323 -6.04 -1.32 8.18
CA ILE A 323 -7.09 -2.23 8.66
C ILE A 323 -8.13 -2.47 7.55
N ARG A 324 -8.51 -3.73 7.39
CA ARG A 324 -9.68 -4.17 6.63
C ARG A 324 -10.59 -4.96 7.55
N GLY A 325 -11.80 -4.45 7.77
CA GLY A 325 -12.82 -5.07 8.61
C GLY A 325 -14.06 -5.41 7.82
N ASN A 326 -14.87 -6.32 8.34
CA ASN A 326 -16.16 -6.71 7.77
C ASN A 326 -17.35 -6.00 8.41
N THR A 327 -17.14 -5.34 9.56
CA THR A 327 -18.17 -4.61 10.31
C THR A 327 -17.59 -3.34 10.93
N ASP A 328 -18.41 -2.37 11.26
CA ASP A 328 -18.01 -1.15 11.99
C ASP A 328 -17.32 -1.49 13.32
N GLU A 329 -17.79 -2.54 14.01
CA GLU A 329 -17.20 -3.00 15.27
C GLU A 329 -15.74 -3.44 15.10
N ALA A 330 -15.36 -4.04 13.98
CA ALA A 330 -13.97 -4.42 13.72
C ALA A 330 -13.03 -3.20 13.75
N TYR A 331 -13.46 -2.07 13.21
CA TYR A 331 -12.68 -0.83 13.22
C TYR A 331 -12.65 -0.18 14.60
N VAL A 332 -13.75 -0.24 15.34
CA VAL A 332 -13.83 0.27 16.72
C VAL A 332 -12.88 -0.51 17.63
N ILE A 333 -12.85 -1.84 17.53
CA ILE A 333 -11.92 -2.70 18.29
C ILE A 333 -10.47 -2.32 17.97
N ALA A 334 -10.11 -2.11 16.70
CA ALA A 334 -8.75 -1.71 16.34
C ALA A 334 -8.36 -0.36 16.99
N ALA A 335 -9.27 0.60 17.01
CA ALA A 335 -9.06 1.89 17.65
C ALA A 335 -8.88 1.78 19.18
N GLU A 336 -9.69 0.95 19.83
CA GLU A 336 -9.56 0.64 21.26
C GLU A 336 -8.21 0.01 21.57
N MET A 337 -7.83 -1.04 20.83
CA MET A 337 -6.61 -1.80 21.09
C MET A 337 -5.31 -1.00 20.85
N THR A 338 -5.37 0.04 20.03
CA THR A 338 -4.20 0.90 19.74
C THR A 338 -4.18 2.22 20.51
N GLY A 339 -5.24 2.55 21.23
CA GLY A 339 -5.40 3.86 21.88
C GLY A 339 -5.54 5.02 20.88
N ALA A 340 -5.98 4.75 19.63
CA ALA A 340 -6.08 5.76 18.59
C ALA A 340 -7.08 6.87 18.95
N ARG A 341 -8.13 6.55 19.68
CA ARG A 341 -9.16 7.49 20.13
C ARG A 341 -8.63 8.56 21.08
N ASP A 342 -7.68 8.19 21.94
CA ASP A 342 -7.11 9.10 22.93
C ASP A 342 -6.31 10.25 22.28
N THR A 343 -5.82 10.03 21.04
CA THR A 343 -5.10 11.05 20.29
C THR A 343 -6.00 12.16 19.74
N VAL A 344 -7.30 11.93 19.62
CA VAL A 344 -8.28 12.92 19.14
C VAL A 344 -8.68 13.89 20.27
N GLU A 345 -8.79 13.41 21.50
CA GLU A 345 -9.18 14.21 22.66
C GLU A 345 -8.08 15.18 23.09
N VAL A 346 -6.82 14.90 22.79
CA VAL A 346 -5.68 15.78 23.11
C VAL A 346 -5.50 16.91 22.08
N ALA A 347 -6.05 16.77 20.89
CA ALA A 347 -5.88 17.73 19.79
C ALA A 347 -7.04 18.75 19.65
N THR A 348 -8.08 18.67 20.51
CA THR A 348 -9.22 19.60 20.59
C THR A 348 -9.09 20.54 21.77
#